data_268857b3bfe6f49cfb8afe9de81c869a
#
_entry.id   268857b3bfe6f49cfb8afe9de81c869a
#
_cell.length_a   1.000
_cell.length_b   1.000
_cell.length_c   1.000
_cell.angle_alpha   90.00
_cell.angle_beta   90.00
_cell.angle_gamma   90.00
#
_symmetry.space_group_name_H-M   'P 1'
#
loop_
_entity.id
_entity.type
_entity.pdbx_description
1 polymer ?
#
loop_
_entity_poly.entity_id
_entity_poly.type
_entity_poly.pdbx_seq_one_letter_code
_entity_poly.pdbx_strand_id
1 'polypeptide(L)'
;AVPALLVLHYIYLELADRHPHLRVSTSVPWMAGGRSIMSVIRHIPFVLRTFAMVLIVIAIARPRSSEEMERIDTEGIDIILAMDVSTSMLARELTPDRINASKDIAIEFISQRPTDRMGIVVFAGESFTQCPLTTDRATLINLMKEVQTDLIEDGTAIGNGLATAVARMKD
;
A
#
# COMPACT_ATOMS: atom_id res chain seq x y z
N ALA A 1 -24.26 -1.05 17.68
CA ALA A 1 -24.91 -0.52 18.91
C ALA A 1 -25.67 0.79 18.64
N VAL A 2 -25.11 1.75 17.92
CA VAL A 2 -25.72 3.08 17.67
C VAL A 2 -27.07 3.02 16.92
N PRO A 3 -27.24 2.26 15.82
CA PRO A 3 -28.52 2.22 15.12
C PRO A 3 -29.66 1.62 15.97
N ALA A 4 -29.34 0.67 16.84
CA ALA A 4 -30.33 0.07 17.73
C ALA A 4 -30.85 1.07 18.79
N LEU A 5 -29.97 1.94 19.31
CA LEU A 5 -30.33 3.02 20.23
C LEU A 5 -31.23 4.08 19.56
N LEU A 6 -30.98 4.39 18.30
CA LEU A 6 -31.80 5.33 17.53
C LEU A 6 -33.20 4.77 17.24
N VAL A 7 -33.30 3.50 16.90
CA VAL A 7 -34.59 2.81 16.73
C VAL A 7 -35.35 2.76 18.05
N LEU A 8 -34.70 2.44 19.16
CA LEU A 8 -35.32 2.41 20.50
C LEU A 8 -35.78 3.79 20.92
N HIS A 9 -34.99 4.83 20.66
CA HIS A 9 -35.36 6.22 20.94
C HIS A 9 -36.57 6.69 20.11
N TYR A 10 -36.63 6.27 18.85
CA TYR A 10 -37.77 6.54 17.99
C TYR A 10 -39.05 5.85 18.48
N ILE A 11 -38.98 4.58 18.81
CA ILE A 11 -40.11 3.81 19.39
C ILE A 11 -40.57 4.45 20.69
N TYR A 12 -39.62 4.93 21.51
CA TYR A 12 -39.94 5.65 22.74
C TYR A 12 -40.68 6.97 22.48
N LEU A 13 -40.28 7.77 21.50
CA LEU A 13 -40.94 9.02 21.11
C LEU A 13 -42.36 8.77 20.57
N GLU A 14 -42.53 7.70 19.76
CA GLU A 14 -43.84 7.36 19.19
C GLU A 14 -44.81 6.80 20.25
N LEU A 15 -44.29 6.07 21.25
CA LEU A 15 -45.07 5.63 22.41
C LEU A 15 -45.35 6.77 23.42
N ALA A 16 -44.48 7.77 23.47
CA ALA A 16 -44.62 8.94 24.35
C ALA A 16 -45.57 9.99 23.77
N ASP A 17 -45.80 10.00 22.48
CA ASP A 17 -46.79 10.86 21.80
C ASP A 17 -48.23 10.35 22.14
N ARG A 18 -48.58 10.43 23.43
CA ARG A 18 -49.97 10.33 23.83
C ARG A 18 -50.70 11.53 23.27
N HIS A 19 -51.40 11.36 22.18
CA HIS A 19 -52.23 12.39 21.59
C HIS A 19 -53.19 12.93 22.68
N PRO A 20 -53.24 14.21 22.96
CA PRO A 20 -54.25 14.77 23.81
C PRO A 20 -55.60 14.51 23.16
N HIS A 21 -56.38 13.63 23.70
CA HIS A 21 -57.74 13.39 23.24
C HIS A 21 -58.58 14.61 23.59
N LEU A 22 -58.82 15.48 22.60
CA LEU A 22 -59.86 16.50 22.67
C LEU A 22 -61.21 15.80 22.68
N ARG A 23 -61.81 15.74 23.82
CA ARG A 23 -63.22 15.32 23.94
C ARG A 23 -64.07 16.43 23.37
N VAL A 24 -64.41 16.32 22.09
CA VAL A 24 -65.40 17.20 21.46
C VAL A 24 -66.76 16.55 21.60
N SER A 25 -67.69 17.26 22.22
CA SER A 25 -69.05 16.79 22.54
C SER A 25 -70.00 16.77 21.35
N THR A 26 -69.51 16.75 20.10
CA THR A 26 -70.35 16.82 18.92
C THR A 26 -70.15 15.53 18.11
N SER A 27 -71.20 14.73 18.10
CA SER A 27 -71.31 13.51 17.31
C SER A 27 -71.67 13.81 15.84
N VAL A 28 -70.73 14.43 15.12
CA VAL A 28 -70.84 14.44 13.64
C VAL A 28 -69.87 13.40 13.12
N PRO A 29 -70.35 12.34 12.45
CA PRO A 29 -69.48 11.36 11.87
C PRO A 29 -68.75 12.00 10.70
N TRP A 30 -67.53 12.39 10.87
CA TRP A 30 -66.60 12.70 9.81
C TRP A 30 -66.19 11.37 9.13
N MET A 31 -67.15 10.82 8.36
CA MET A 31 -66.85 9.79 7.41
C MET A 31 -66.13 10.42 6.27
N ALA A 32 -64.87 10.12 6.14
CA ALA A 32 -64.03 9.92 4.98
C ALA A 32 -62.56 10.20 5.33
N GLY A 33 -62.02 9.38 6.18
CA GLY A 33 -60.61 9.28 6.35
C GLY A 33 -59.96 8.57 5.16
N GLY A 34 -60.02 9.11 3.97
CA GLY A 34 -59.12 8.71 2.90
C GLY A 34 -57.69 8.92 3.44
N ARG A 35 -56.78 7.98 3.19
CA ARG A 35 -55.34 8.14 3.49
C ARG A 35 -54.90 9.48 2.88
N SER A 36 -54.93 10.49 3.67
CA SER A 36 -54.56 11.84 3.25
C SER A 36 -53.07 11.82 2.90
N ILE A 37 -52.76 12.27 1.69
CA ILE A 37 -51.37 12.54 1.25
C ILE A 37 -50.58 13.27 2.34
N MET A 38 -51.26 14.10 3.13
CA MET A 38 -50.72 14.81 4.27
C MET A 38 -50.11 13.88 5.35
N SER A 39 -50.64 12.67 5.55
CA SER A 39 -50.09 11.71 6.51
C SER A 39 -48.78 11.09 5.98
N VAL A 40 -48.63 10.97 4.68
CA VAL A 40 -47.40 10.47 4.05
C VAL A 40 -46.30 11.55 4.08
N ILE A 41 -46.69 12.81 3.77
CA ILE A 41 -45.76 13.96 3.78
C ILE A 41 -45.18 14.18 5.18
N ARG A 42 -45.94 13.91 6.23
CA ARG A 42 -45.49 14.01 7.62
C ARG A 42 -44.32 13.10 7.97
N HIS A 43 -44.16 11.97 7.29
CA HIS A 43 -43.08 11.00 7.52
C HIS A 43 -41.83 11.26 6.70
N ILE A 44 -41.92 12.09 5.64
CA ILE A 44 -40.79 12.43 4.77
C ILE A 44 -39.59 13.00 5.53
N PRO A 45 -39.73 14.01 6.41
CA PRO A 45 -38.59 14.59 7.12
C PRO A 45 -37.94 13.57 8.06
N PHE A 46 -38.68 12.62 8.60
CA PHE A 46 -38.14 11.57 9.45
C PHE A 46 -37.27 10.59 8.63
N VAL A 47 -37.79 10.10 7.51
CA VAL A 47 -37.06 9.19 6.62
C VAL A 47 -35.78 9.87 6.13
N LEU A 48 -35.86 11.16 5.74
CA LEU A 48 -34.71 11.91 5.27
C LEU A 48 -33.63 12.06 6.36
N ARG A 49 -34.06 12.34 7.61
CA ARG A 49 -33.15 12.44 8.75
C ARG A 49 -32.47 11.12 9.09
N THR A 50 -33.21 10.01 9.05
CA THR A 50 -32.67 8.68 9.29
C THR A 50 -31.64 8.32 8.19
N PHE A 51 -31.96 8.60 6.95
CA PHE A 51 -31.05 8.37 5.83
C PHE A 51 -29.77 9.21 5.92
N ALA A 52 -29.87 10.47 6.30
CA ALA A 52 -28.72 11.33 6.54
C ALA A 52 -27.82 10.79 7.66
N MET A 53 -28.39 10.29 8.77
CA MET A 53 -27.64 9.67 9.85
C MET A 53 -26.89 8.42 9.40
N VAL A 54 -27.52 7.57 8.60
CA VAL A 54 -26.88 6.38 8.03
C VAL A 54 -25.70 6.77 7.14
N LEU A 55 -25.86 7.78 6.30
CA LEU A 55 -24.77 8.27 5.44
C LEU A 55 -23.61 8.84 6.27
N ILE A 56 -23.90 9.55 7.35
CA ILE A 56 -22.85 10.08 8.25
C ILE A 56 -22.07 8.92 8.90
N VAL A 57 -22.76 7.88 9.37
CA VAL A 57 -22.12 6.68 9.96
C VAL A 57 -21.21 6.00 8.92
N ILE A 58 -21.68 5.84 7.68
CA ILE A 58 -20.89 5.27 6.60
C ILE A 58 -19.68 6.15 6.29
N ALA A 59 -19.85 7.48 6.26
CA ALA A 59 -18.76 8.41 6.01
C ALA A 59 -17.68 8.38 7.12
N ILE A 60 -18.10 8.25 8.39
CA ILE A 60 -17.18 8.12 9.53
C ILE A 60 -16.49 6.75 9.53
N ALA A 61 -17.21 5.69 9.16
CA ALA A 61 -16.65 4.35 9.05
C ALA A 61 -15.53 4.26 8.00
N ARG A 62 -15.47 5.24 7.07
CA ARG A 62 -14.43 5.29 6.02
C ARG A 62 -14.17 3.89 5.46
N PRO A 63 -15.13 3.24 4.81
CA PRO A 63 -14.84 1.95 4.20
C PRO A 63 -13.76 2.18 3.14
N ARG A 64 -12.50 2.05 3.56
CA ARG A 64 -11.41 1.92 2.62
C ARG A 64 -11.52 0.50 2.11
N SER A 65 -11.79 0.33 0.85
CA SER A 65 -11.34 -0.87 0.16
C SER A 65 -9.81 -0.81 0.25
N SER A 66 -9.26 -1.35 1.34
CA SER A 66 -7.90 -1.81 1.30
C SER A 66 -7.93 -2.85 0.17
N GLU A 67 -7.44 -2.50 -1.01
CA GLU A 67 -6.63 -3.46 -1.71
C GLU A 67 -5.47 -3.71 -0.74
N GLU A 68 -5.72 -4.55 0.23
CA GLU A 68 -4.72 -5.29 0.91
C GLU A 68 -4.08 -6.06 -0.24
N MET A 69 -3.11 -5.41 -0.90
CA MET A 69 -2.07 -6.17 -1.55
C MET A 69 -1.68 -7.14 -0.45
N GLU A 70 -2.18 -8.35 -0.57
CA GLU A 70 -1.76 -9.48 0.21
C GLU A 70 -0.23 -9.41 0.11
N ARG A 71 0.39 -8.79 1.11
CA ARG A 71 1.80 -8.98 1.32
C ARG A 71 1.88 -10.46 1.62
N ILE A 72 2.02 -11.22 0.56
CA ILE A 72 2.62 -12.52 0.67
C ILE A 72 3.97 -12.17 1.28
N ASP A 73 4.08 -12.35 2.59
CA ASP A 73 5.37 -12.36 3.27
C ASP A 73 6.13 -13.55 2.69
N THR A 74 6.53 -13.40 1.44
CA THR A 74 7.50 -14.27 0.82
C THR A 74 8.78 -13.86 1.51
N GLU A 75 9.26 -14.71 2.41
CA GLU A 75 10.54 -14.54 3.08
C GLU A 75 11.61 -14.32 2.00
N GLY A 76 11.87 -13.08 1.68
CA GLY A 76 12.95 -12.66 0.81
C GLY A 76 14.25 -12.73 1.60
N ILE A 77 15.33 -13.05 0.93
CA ILE A 77 16.69 -12.98 1.49
C ILE A 77 17.36 -11.67 1.05
N ASP A 78 18.33 -11.24 1.85
CA ASP A 78 19.17 -10.10 1.51
C ASP A 78 20.37 -10.59 0.71
N ILE A 79 20.58 -10.00 -0.47
CA ILE A 79 21.64 -10.38 -1.39
C ILE A 79 22.43 -9.13 -1.75
N ILE A 80 23.76 -9.19 -1.59
CA ILE A 80 24.64 -8.13 -2.11
C ILE A 80 25.48 -8.71 -3.26
N LEU A 81 25.38 -8.06 -4.41
CA LEU A 81 26.21 -8.34 -5.58
C LEU A 81 27.50 -7.54 -5.45
N ALA A 82 28.61 -8.25 -5.19
CA ALA A 82 29.93 -7.64 -5.19
C ALA A 82 30.57 -7.82 -6.59
N MET A 83 30.81 -6.70 -7.27
CA MET A 83 31.26 -6.67 -8.64
C MET A 83 32.69 -6.14 -8.75
N ASP A 84 33.56 -6.91 -9.37
CA ASP A 84 34.91 -6.48 -9.69
C ASP A 84 34.86 -5.54 -10.90
N VAL A 85 35.46 -4.35 -10.74
CA VAL A 85 35.55 -3.32 -11.80
C VAL A 85 37.02 -2.97 -12.12
N SER A 86 37.95 -3.85 -11.75
CA SER A 86 39.37 -3.69 -12.07
C SER A 86 39.61 -3.72 -13.59
N THR A 87 40.75 -3.19 -14.03
CA THR A 87 41.12 -3.14 -15.45
C THR A 87 41.22 -4.53 -16.08
N SER A 88 41.46 -5.60 -15.29
CA SER A 88 41.44 -6.98 -15.77
C SER A 88 40.06 -7.40 -16.33
N MET A 89 38.97 -6.71 -15.95
CA MET A 89 37.62 -6.96 -16.46
C MET A 89 37.40 -6.43 -17.89
N LEU A 90 38.33 -5.66 -18.44
CA LEU A 90 38.34 -5.23 -19.86
C LEU A 90 38.85 -6.31 -20.80
N ALA A 91 39.34 -7.44 -20.30
CA ALA A 91 39.78 -8.56 -21.11
C ALA A 91 38.67 -9.09 -22.02
N ARG A 92 38.94 -9.23 -23.31
CA ARG A 92 37.97 -9.66 -24.34
C ARG A 92 37.91 -11.19 -24.51
N GLU A 93 38.03 -11.92 -23.43
CA GLU A 93 37.84 -13.39 -23.43
C GLU A 93 36.38 -13.78 -23.60
N LEU A 94 35.45 -12.90 -23.16
CA LEU A 94 34.03 -13.00 -23.34
C LEU A 94 33.54 -11.87 -24.24
N THR A 95 32.48 -12.11 -25.00
CA THR A 95 31.92 -11.10 -25.93
C THR A 95 30.80 -10.31 -25.25
N PRO A 96 30.86 -8.95 -25.23
CA PRO A 96 31.93 -8.10 -25.77
C PRO A 96 33.18 -8.02 -24.90
N ASP A 97 33.06 -8.08 -23.58
CA ASP A 97 34.09 -8.06 -22.57
C ASP A 97 33.57 -8.68 -21.25
N ARG A 98 34.50 -9.01 -20.33
CA ARG A 98 34.16 -9.66 -19.07
C ARG A 98 33.20 -8.84 -18.22
N ILE A 99 33.38 -7.51 -18.18
CA ILE A 99 32.54 -6.63 -17.38
C ILE A 99 31.09 -6.60 -17.89
N ASN A 100 30.90 -6.51 -19.22
CA ASN A 100 29.58 -6.50 -19.82
C ASN A 100 28.89 -7.84 -19.66
N ALA A 101 29.60 -8.95 -19.86
CA ALA A 101 29.08 -10.28 -19.61
C ALA A 101 28.65 -10.47 -18.14
N SER A 102 29.44 -9.94 -17.18
CA SER A 102 29.09 -10.00 -15.75
C SER A 102 27.85 -9.16 -15.42
N LYS A 103 27.71 -7.98 -16.06
CA LYS A 103 26.51 -7.15 -15.92
C LYS A 103 25.27 -7.85 -16.44
N ASP A 104 25.34 -8.47 -17.60
CA ASP A 104 24.20 -9.15 -18.20
C ASP A 104 23.71 -10.30 -17.32
N ILE A 105 24.64 -11.10 -16.78
CA ILE A 105 24.32 -12.16 -15.83
C ILE A 105 23.72 -11.60 -14.54
N ALA A 106 24.27 -10.50 -14.01
CA ALA A 106 23.75 -9.85 -12.82
C ALA A 106 22.33 -9.29 -13.03
N ILE A 107 22.06 -8.68 -14.18
CA ILE A 107 20.74 -8.16 -14.56
C ILE A 107 19.72 -9.30 -14.69
N GLU A 108 20.12 -10.40 -15.31
CA GLU A 108 19.28 -11.60 -15.40
C GLU A 108 18.95 -12.15 -13.99
N PHE A 109 19.97 -12.27 -13.15
CA PHE A 109 19.83 -12.73 -11.76
C PHE A 109 18.86 -11.84 -10.95
N ILE A 110 19.00 -10.51 -11.05
CA ILE A 110 18.11 -9.54 -10.40
C ILE A 110 16.67 -9.74 -10.87
N SER A 111 16.48 -9.96 -12.18
CA SER A 111 15.17 -10.08 -12.79
C SER A 111 14.40 -11.34 -12.34
N GLN A 112 15.12 -12.41 -12.05
CA GLN A 112 14.54 -13.69 -11.64
C GLN A 112 14.09 -13.74 -10.17
N ARG A 113 14.45 -12.73 -9.35
CA ARG A 113 14.20 -12.74 -7.89
C ARG A 113 13.30 -11.60 -7.45
N PRO A 114 11.97 -11.76 -7.56
CA PRO A 114 11.00 -10.71 -7.32
C PRO A 114 10.84 -10.27 -5.86
N THR A 115 11.23 -11.05 -4.90
CA THR A 115 10.93 -10.84 -3.48
C THR A 115 12.15 -10.50 -2.63
N ASP A 116 13.36 -10.79 -3.16
CA ASP A 116 14.60 -10.59 -2.44
C ASP A 116 14.99 -9.09 -2.43
N ARG A 117 15.59 -8.63 -1.32
CA ARG A 117 16.25 -7.32 -1.29
C ARG A 117 17.66 -7.48 -1.83
N MET A 118 18.03 -6.62 -2.75
CA MET A 118 19.35 -6.68 -3.37
C MET A 118 20.08 -5.36 -3.28
N GLY A 119 21.41 -5.42 -3.15
CA GLY A 119 22.29 -4.29 -3.20
C GLY A 119 23.48 -4.56 -4.11
N ILE A 120 24.21 -3.49 -4.49
CA ILE A 120 25.37 -3.55 -5.37
C ILE A 120 26.55 -2.89 -4.67
N VAL A 121 27.65 -3.63 -4.55
CA VAL A 121 28.95 -3.14 -4.12
C VAL A 121 29.91 -3.35 -5.26
N VAL A 122 30.67 -2.32 -5.62
CA VAL A 122 31.74 -2.41 -6.63
C VAL A 122 33.08 -2.30 -5.93
N PHE A 123 34.07 -3.03 -6.41
CA PHE A 123 35.42 -3.00 -5.86
C PHE A 123 36.49 -3.12 -6.95
N ALA A 124 37.59 -2.46 -6.72
CA ALA A 124 38.85 -2.57 -7.45
C ALA A 124 40.02 -2.38 -6.45
N GLY A 125 40.79 -1.31 -6.49
CA GLY A 125 41.73 -0.95 -5.42
C GLY A 125 41.04 -0.56 -4.12
N GLU A 126 39.87 0.04 -4.24
CA GLU A 126 38.95 0.38 -3.14
C GLU A 126 37.58 -0.26 -3.37
N SER A 127 36.68 -0.10 -2.40
CA SER A 127 35.31 -0.59 -2.52
C SER A 127 34.30 0.48 -2.13
N PHE A 128 33.20 0.58 -2.85
CA PHE A 128 32.09 1.45 -2.47
C PHE A 128 30.72 0.83 -2.79
N THR A 129 29.69 1.33 -2.12
CA THR A 129 28.33 0.89 -2.31
C THR A 129 27.68 1.65 -3.46
N GLN A 130 27.43 0.98 -4.58
CA GLN A 130 26.74 1.54 -5.73
C GLN A 130 25.23 1.66 -5.46
N CYS A 131 24.66 0.66 -4.80
CA CYS A 131 23.25 0.64 -4.41
C CYS A 131 23.10 -0.06 -3.05
N PRO A 132 22.44 0.56 -2.06
CA PRO A 132 22.09 -0.11 -0.81
C PRO A 132 21.03 -1.20 -1.06
N LEU A 133 20.73 -2.01 -0.05
CA LEU A 133 19.69 -3.03 -0.11
C LEU A 133 18.32 -2.41 -0.44
N THR A 134 17.75 -2.82 -1.55
CA THR A 134 16.44 -2.36 -2.01
C THR A 134 15.65 -3.48 -2.70
N THR A 135 14.34 -3.34 -2.75
CA THR A 135 13.44 -4.18 -3.53
C THR A 135 13.13 -3.58 -4.91
N ASP A 136 13.61 -2.35 -5.18
CA ASP A 136 13.39 -1.67 -6.46
C ASP A 136 14.39 -2.17 -7.53
N ARG A 137 13.90 -3.10 -8.34
CA ARG A 137 14.69 -3.70 -9.42
C ARG A 137 14.99 -2.73 -10.55
N ALA A 138 14.09 -1.81 -10.84
CA ALA A 138 14.31 -0.86 -11.92
C ALA A 138 15.53 0.00 -11.60
N THR A 139 15.63 0.49 -10.38
CA THR A 139 16.79 1.24 -9.90
C THR A 139 18.05 0.38 -9.89
N LEU A 140 17.99 -0.88 -9.38
CA LEU A 140 19.12 -1.80 -9.38
C LEU A 140 19.67 -2.07 -10.78
N ILE A 141 18.79 -2.37 -11.75
CA ILE A 141 19.20 -2.65 -13.13
C ILE A 141 19.81 -1.42 -13.77
N ASN A 142 19.27 -0.23 -13.53
CA ASN A 142 19.82 1.00 -14.08
C ASN A 142 21.21 1.29 -13.51
N LEU A 143 21.38 1.20 -12.18
CA LEU A 143 22.67 1.40 -11.54
C LEU A 143 23.70 0.32 -11.94
N MET A 144 23.27 -0.94 -12.17
CA MET A 144 24.14 -1.99 -12.69
C MET A 144 24.66 -1.66 -14.10
N LYS A 145 23.83 -1.10 -14.97
CA LYS A 145 24.24 -0.68 -16.33
C LYS A 145 25.26 0.46 -16.29
N GLU A 146 25.17 1.35 -15.32
CA GLU A 146 26.06 2.50 -15.15
C GLU A 146 27.44 2.14 -14.57
N VAL A 147 27.61 0.94 -14.01
CA VAL A 147 28.93 0.48 -13.51
C VAL A 147 29.96 0.50 -14.64
N GLN A 148 31.10 1.13 -14.39
CA GLN A 148 32.23 1.24 -15.31
C GLN A 148 33.55 0.92 -14.60
N THR A 149 34.57 0.50 -15.36
CA THR A 149 35.88 0.17 -14.81
C THR A 149 36.68 1.36 -14.34
N ASP A 150 36.38 2.58 -14.81
CA ASP A 150 37.16 3.78 -14.52
C ASP A 150 36.68 4.53 -13.25
N LEU A 151 35.75 3.95 -12.47
CA LEU A 151 35.16 4.60 -11.30
C LEU A 151 36.08 4.60 -10.06
N ILE A 152 37.03 3.70 -9.99
CA ILE A 152 37.88 3.44 -8.81
C ILE A 152 39.34 3.25 -9.28
N GLU A 153 40.30 3.63 -8.43
CA GLU A 153 41.70 3.33 -8.68
C GLU A 153 41.92 1.83 -8.93
N ASP A 154 42.79 1.53 -9.88
CA ASP A 154 43.05 0.14 -10.30
C ASP A 154 43.65 -0.68 -9.16
N GLY A 155 43.24 -1.91 -9.08
CA GLY A 155 43.65 -2.84 -8.05
C GLY A 155 42.60 -3.93 -7.90
N THR A 156 42.85 -4.88 -6.99
CA THR A 156 41.89 -5.98 -6.73
C THR A 156 41.80 -6.26 -5.23
N ALA A 157 41.23 -5.33 -4.50
CA ALA A 157 41.05 -5.43 -3.05
C ALA A 157 39.79 -6.24 -2.69
N ILE A 158 39.73 -7.52 -3.03
CA ILE A 158 38.60 -8.43 -2.79
C ILE A 158 38.16 -8.42 -1.32
N GLY A 159 39.12 -8.38 -0.37
CA GLY A 159 38.83 -8.32 1.06
C GLY A 159 38.02 -7.10 1.46
N ASN A 160 38.35 -5.93 0.90
CA ASN A 160 37.60 -4.69 1.15
C ASN A 160 36.20 -4.75 0.53
N GLY A 161 36.08 -5.29 -0.69
CA GLY A 161 34.79 -5.52 -1.35
C GLY A 161 33.87 -6.40 -0.52
N LEU A 162 34.41 -7.52 -0.03
CA LEU A 162 33.63 -8.44 0.82
C LEU A 162 33.27 -7.81 2.18
N ALA A 163 34.21 -7.12 2.81
CA ALA A 163 33.96 -6.43 4.09
C ALA A 163 32.86 -5.37 3.94
N THR A 164 32.90 -4.60 2.87
CA THR A 164 31.86 -3.58 2.57
C THR A 164 30.51 -4.27 2.31
N ALA A 165 30.48 -5.34 1.54
CA ALA A 165 29.25 -6.10 1.30
C ALA A 165 28.63 -6.63 2.60
N VAL A 166 29.43 -7.27 3.46
CA VAL A 166 28.96 -7.77 4.77
C VAL A 166 28.50 -6.63 5.69
N ALA A 167 29.17 -5.48 5.67
CA ALA A 167 28.77 -4.33 6.46
C ALA A 167 27.38 -3.81 6.03
N ARG A 168 27.10 -3.81 4.72
CA ARG A 168 25.81 -3.35 4.16
C ARG A 168 24.67 -4.36 4.32
N MET A 169 24.95 -5.60 4.62
CA MET A 169 23.94 -6.60 4.98
C MET A 169 23.39 -6.43 6.40
N LYS A 170 24.03 -5.60 7.23
CA LYS A 170 23.61 -5.36 8.62
C LYS A 170 22.67 -4.15 8.76
N ASP A 171 22.58 -3.33 7.72
CA ASP A 171 21.72 -2.14 7.66
C ASP A 171 20.32 -2.50 7.15
#